data_d3221b7209f7d79bc76cd86ee0823506
#
_entry.id   d3221b7209f7d79bc76cd86ee0823506
#
_cell.length_a   1.000
_cell.length_b   1.000
_cell.length_c   1.000
_cell.angle_alpha   90.00
_cell.angle_beta   90.00
_cell.angle_gamma   90.00
#
_symmetry.space_group_name_H-M   'P 1'
#
loop_
_entity.id
_entity.type
_entity.pdbx_description
1 polymer ?
#
loop_
_entity_poly.entity_id
_entity_poly.type
_entity_poly.pdbx_seq_one_letter_code
_entity_poly.pdbx_strand_id
1 'polypeptide(L)'
;VTVAREFAPGTCAYNAIREHELRHVAVNRAVLPHAAEVIRKEIESEYGGRLYFGDPDRIAADLQAALTRHWLPRAQSLIELGLQAHEQIDTPREQDRMSRVCNGEVQAVLQQFTRG
;
A
#
# COMPACT_ATOMS: atom_id res chain seq x y z
N VAL A 1 -4.87 -3.51 11.17
CA VAL A 1 -5.89 -4.02 10.22
C VAL A 1 -7.26 -3.89 10.87
N THR A 2 -8.17 -3.26 10.18
CA THR A 2 -9.57 -3.14 10.60
C THR A 2 -10.42 -4.02 9.70
N VAL A 3 -11.08 -5.01 10.28
CA VAL A 3 -12.08 -5.82 9.58
C VAL A 3 -13.42 -5.10 9.65
N ALA A 4 -14.24 -5.20 8.60
CA ALA A 4 -15.55 -4.58 8.55
C ALA A 4 -16.42 -5.05 9.71
N ARG A 5 -17.20 -4.12 10.28
CA ARG A 5 -17.99 -4.34 11.51
C ARG A 5 -19.07 -5.42 11.39
N GLU A 6 -19.41 -5.77 10.17
CA GLU A 6 -20.36 -6.83 9.83
C GLU A 6 -19.84 -8.23 10.21
N PHE A 7 -18.53 -8.34 10.39
CA PHE A 7 -17.87 -9.56 10.85
C PHE A 7 -17.46 -9.41 12.31
N ALA A 8 -18.14 -10.10 13.20
CA ALA A 8 -17.87 -9.99 14.63
C ALA A 8 -16.47 -10.53 14.99
N PRO A 9 -15.69 -9.83 15.83
CA PRO A 9 -14.38 -10.29 16.29
C PRO A 9 -14.44 -11.71 16.86
N GLY A 10 -13.47 -12.54 16.49
CA GLY A 10 -13.35 -13.93 16.93
C GLY A 10 -14.17 -14.93 16.13
N THR A 11 -15.03 -14.49 15.21
CA THR A 11 -15.71 -15.41 14.30
C THR A 11 -14.78 -15.98 13.24
N CYS A 12 -15.19 -17.09 12.62
CA CYS A 12 -14.45 -17.71 11.52
C CYS A 12 -14.21 -16.71 10.38
N ALA A 13 -15.23 -16.01 9.92
CA ALA A 13 -15.16 -15.04 8.83
C ALA A 13 -14.24 -13.87 9.19
N TYR A 14 -14.35 -13.31 10.38
CA TYR A 14 -13.45 -12.26 10.88
C TYR A 14 -11.97 -12.69 10.82
N ASN A 15 -11.68 -13.90 11.33
CA ASN A 15 -10.32 -14.41 11.38
C ASN A 15 -9.76 -14.66 9.98
N ALA A 16 -10.57 -15.22 9.06
CA ALA A 16 -10.18 -15.46 7.68
C ALA A 16 -9.85 -14.16 6.92
N ILE A 17 -10.70 -13.14 7.06
CA ILE A 17 -10.49 -11.82 6.45
C ILE A 17 -9.24 -11.17 7.06
N ARG A 18 -9.11 -11.19 8.39
CA ARG A 18 -7.95 -10.61 9.07
C ARG A 18 -6.63 -11.27 8.66
N GLU A 19 -6.61 -12.58 8.50
CA GLU A 19 -5.44 -13.31 8.02
C GLU A 19 -5.06 -12.91 6.60
N HIS A 20 -6.04 -12.80 5.71
CA HIS A 20 -5.84 -12.31 4.35
C HIS A 20 -5.23 -10.89 4.33
N GLU A 21 -5.82 -9.96 5.07
CA GLU A 21 -5.35 -8.57 5.18
C GLU A 21 -3.95 -8.46 5.80
N LEU A 22 -3.61 -9.34 6.75
CA LEU A 22 -2.27 -9.34 7.34
C LEU A 22 -1.18 -9.73 6.35
N ARG A 23 -1.50 -10.48 5.29
CA ARG A 23 -0.55 -10.75 4.19
C ARG A 23 -0.23 -9.48 3.42
N HIS A 24 -1.24 -8.63 3.14
CA HIS A 24 -1.03 -7.31 2.53
C HIS A 24 -0.19 -6.39 3.43
N VAL A 25 -0.45 -6.40 4.73
CA VAL A 25 0.37 -5.64 5.70
C VAL A 25 1.83 -6.10 5.69
N ALA A 26 2.09 -7.41 5.57
CA ALA A 26 3.45 -7.93 5.50
C ALA A 26 4.19 -7.43 4.25
N VAL A 27 3.53 -7.38 3.09
CA VAL A 27 4.07 -6.78 1.86
C VAL A 27 4.41 -5.30 2.08
N ASN A 28 3.49 -4.51 2.62
CA ASN A 28 3.72 -3.09 2.86
C ASN A 28 4.87 -2.84 3.84
N ARG A 29 4.98 -3.65 4.89
CA ARG A 29 6.10 -3.56 5.85
C ARG A 29 7.45 -3.90 5.24
N ALA A 30 7.49 -4.72 4.22
CA ALA A 30 8.72 -5.03 3.50
C ALA A 30 9.07 -3.95 2.47
N VAL A 31 8.11 -3.48 1.69
CA VAL A 31 8.32 -2.60 0.54
C VAL A 31 8.50 -1.13 0.95
N LEU A 32 7.62 -0.60 1.81
CA LEU A 32 7.61 0.84 2.10
C LEU A 32 8.88 1.35 2.79
N PRO A 33 9.44 0.68 3.81
CA PRO A 33 10.70 1.13 4.41
C PRO A 33 11.88 1.07 3.44
N HIS A 34 11.91 0.07 2.56
CA HIS A 34 12.93 -0.04 1.53
C HIS A 34 12.83 1.12 0.52
N ALA A 35 11.64 1.39 0.00
CA ALA A 35 11.40 2.51 -0.90
C ALA A 35 11.78 3.85 -0.26
N ALA A 36 11.39 4.07 0.99
CA ALA A 36 11.72 5.27 1.74
C ALA A 36 13.24 5.45 1.90
N GLU A 37 13.96 4.36 2.22
CA GLU A 37 15.42 4.41 2.40
C GLU A 37 16.16 4.69 1.09
N VAL A 38 15.72 4.09 -0.02
CA VAL A 38 16.30 4.35 -1.35
C VAL A 38 16.11 5.82 -1.73
N ILE A 39 14.88 6.33 -1.63
CA ILE A 39 14.58 7.74 -1.94
C ILE A 39 15.35 8.70 -1.04
N ARG A 40 15.41 8.42 0.26
CA ARG A 40 16.16 9.23 1.22
C ARG A 40 17.63 9.35 0.81
N LYS A 41 18.27 8.23 0.48
CA LYS A 41 19.69 8.22 0.05
C LYS A 41 19.89 8.95 -1.27
N GLU A 42 19.01 8.79 -2.23
CA GLU A 42 19.10 9.47 -3.53
C GLU A 42 18.93 11.00 -3.35
N ILE A 43 17.93 11.44 -2.57
CA ILE A 43 17.73 12.87 -2.26
C ILE A 43 18.93 13.45 -1.50
N GLU A 44 19.43 12.74 -0.51
CA GLU A 44 20.57 13.16 0.29
C GLU A 44 21.85 13.26 -0.56
N SER A 45 22.06 12.33 -1.50
CA SER A 45 23.17 12.38 -2.45
C SER A 45 23.09 13.58 -3.40
N GLU A 46 21.87 13.97 -3.82
CA GLU A 46 21.70 15.07 -4.76
C GLU A 46 21.70 16.43 -4.08
N TYR A 47 21.05 16.57 -2.92
CA TYR A 47 20.84 17.86 -2.25
C TYR A 47 21.62 18.01 -0.94
N GLY A 48 22.09 16.92 -0.34
CA GLY A 48 22.74 16.93 0.96
C GLY A 48 24.02 17.78 0.97
N GLY A 49 24.14 18.67 1.93
CA GLY A 49 25.28 19.56 2.09
C GLY A 49 25.42 20.66 1.03
N ARG A 50 24.47 20.80 0.11
CA ARG A 50 24.47 21.89 -0.87
C ARG A 50 23.83 23.14 -0.29
N LEU A 51 24.47 24.30 -0.58
CA LEU A 51 23.92 25.62 -0.29
C LEU A 51 23.38 26.22 -1.58
N TYR A 52 22.20 26.79 -1.50
CA TYR A 52 21.53 27.46 -2.62
C TYR A 52 21.56 28.95 -2.38
N PHE A 53 21.97 29.73 -3.38
CA PHE A 53 22.05 31.18 -3.34
C PHE A 53 21.08 31.76 -4.37
N GLY A 54 20.28 32.72 -3.97
CA GLY A 54 19.34 33.42 -4.84
C GLY A 54 18.03 33.76 -4.15
N ASP A 55 17.01 33.99 -4.96
CA ASP A 55 15.66 34.26 -4.47
C ASP A 55 15.08 33.00 -3.80
N PRO A 56 14.71 33.06 -2.50
CA PRO A 56 14.15 31.90 -1.78
C PRO A 56 12.90 31.33 -2.42
N ASP A 57 12.00 32.16 -2.93
CA ASP A 57 10.74 31.71 -3.54
C ASP A 57 11.00 30.94 -4.82
N ARG A 58 11.97 31.39 -5.62
CA ARG A 58 12.38 30.68 -6.83
C ARG A 58 13.06 29.35 -6.51
N ILE A 59 13.94 29.32 -5.53
CA ILE A 59 14.58 28.08 -5.10
C ILE A 59 13.55 27.08 -4.59
N ALA A 60 12.59 27.52 -3.78
CA ALA A 60 11.50 26.66 -3.31
C ALA A 60 10.65 26.11 -4.46
N ALA A 61 10.32 26.94 -5.46
CA ALA A 61 9.56 26.54 -6.64
C ALA A 61 10.32 25.50 -7.48
N ASP A 62 11.63 25.67 -7.68
CA ASP A 62 12.47 24.72 -8.41
C ASP A 62 12.58 23.39 -7.69
N LEU A 63 12.74 23.38 -6.37
CA LEU A 63 12.74 22.16 -5.56
C LEU A 63 11.38 21.45 -5.59
N GLN A 64 10.28 22.19 -5.51
CA GLN A 64 8.94 21.63 -5.62
C GLN A 64 8.69 21.02 -7.01
N ALA A 65 9.18 21.65 -8.08
CA ALA A 65 9.09 21.11 -9.42
C ALA A 65 9.92 19.82 -9.58
N ALA A 66 11.12 19.75 -8.98
CA ALA A 66 11.94 18.56 -8.96
C ALA A 66 11.26 17.41 -8.20
N LEU A 67 10.63 17.70 -7.05
CA LEU A 67 9.86 16.74 -6.29
C LEU A 67 8.74 16.11 -7.14
N THR A 68 7.96 16.96 -7.81
CA THR A 68 6.80 16.50 -8.60
C THR A 68 7.21 15.74 -9.86
N ARG A 69 8.26 16.19 -10.57
CA ARG A 69 8.65 15.63 -11.87
C ARG A 69 9.56 14.42 -11.77
N HIS A 70 10.36 14.34 -10.72
CA HIS A 70 11.38 13.29 -10.59
C HIS A 70 11.13 12.38 -9.40
N TRP A 71 10.98 12.92 -8.19
CA TRP A 71 10.98 12.13 -6.98
C TRP A 71 9.67 11.38 -6.74
N LEU A 72 8.52 11.96 -7.07
CA LEU A 72 7.23 11.26 -6.97
C LEU A 72 7.15 10.07 -7.94
N PRO A 73 7.47 10.21 -9.24
CA PRO A 73 7.51 9.05 -10.14
C PRO A 73 8.52 7.99 -9.72
N ARG A 74 9.67 8.40 -9.18
CA ARG A 74 10.69 7.48 -8.66
C ARG A 74 10.17 6.67 -7.48
N ALA A 75 9.51 7.33 -6.53
CA ALA A 75 8.88 6.68 -5.39
C ALA A 75 7.78 5.71 -5.83
N GLN A 76 6.94 6.12 -6.78
CA GLN A 76 5.91 5.26 -7.37
C GLN A 76 6.50 3.99 -7.98
N SER A 77 7.58 4.10 -8.76
CA SER A 77 8.26 2.93 -9.34
C SER A 77 8.78 1.94 -8.30
N LEU A 78 9.29 2.44 -7.16
CA LEU A 78 9.75 1.58 -6.06
C LEU A 78 8.59 0.88 -5.34
N ILE A 79 7.45 1.56 -5.20
CA ILE A 79 6.24 1.01 -4.57
C ILE A 79 5.54 0.00 -5.48
N GLU A 80 5.66 0.14 -6.80
CA GLU A 80 5.03 -0.73 -7.79
C GLU A 80 5.42 -2.20 -7.64
N LEU A 81 6.63 -2.49 -7.15
CA LEU A 81 7.04 -3.85 -6.78
C LEU A 81 6.12 -4.45 -5.70
N GLY A 82 5.63 -3.61 -4.78
CA GLY A 82 4.64 -3.99 -3.79
C GLY A 82 3.27 -4.30 -4.38
N LEU A 83 2.85 -3.55 -5.41
CA LEU A 83 1.58 -3.81 -6.12
C LEU A 83 1.57 -5.20 -6.74
N GLN A 84 2.66 -5.61 -7.40
CA GLN A 84 2.79 -6.97 -7.94
C GLN A 84 2.70 -8.04 -6.86
N ALA A 85 3.30 -7.81 -5.68
CA ALA A 85 3.20 -8.73 -4.55
C ALA A 85 1.76 -8.80 -3.99
N HIS A 86 1.01 -7.70 -3.99
CA HIS A 86 -0.42 -7.69 -3.64
C HIS A 86 -1.27 -8.50 -4.62
N GLU A 87 -1.00 -8.39 -5.93
CA GLU A 87 -1.67 -9.20 -6.96
C GLU A 87 -1.44 -10.71 -6.78
N GLN A 88 -0.27 -11.10 -6.25
CA GLN A 88 0.01 -12.50 -5.90
C GLN A 88 -0.79 -13.00 -4.68
N ILE A 89 -1.30 -12.10 -3.85
CA ILE A 89 -2.20 -12.42 -2.74
C ILE A 89 -3.65 -12.50 -3.25
N ASP A 90 -4.08 -11.53 -4.07
CA ASP A 90 -5.46 -11.37 -4.56
C ASP A 90 -5.75 -12.20 -5.83
N THR A 91 -5.22 -13.41 -5.88
CA THR A 91 -5.43 -14.30 -7.01
C THR A 91 -6.87 -14.78 -7.13
N PRO A 92 -7.35 -15.20 -8.33
CA PRO A 92 -8.66 -15.82 -8.48
C PRO A 92 -8.84 -17.04 -7.59
N ARG A 93 -7.77 -17.81 -7.34
CA ARG A 93 -7.78 -18.95 -6.42
C ARG A 93 -8.03 -18.51 -4.96
N GLU A 94 -7.42 -17.42 -4.54
CA GLU A 94 -7.63 -16.86 -3.21
C GLU A 94 -9.05 -16.31 -3.06
N GLN A 95 -9.57 -15.63 -4.07
CA GLN A 95 -10.95 -15.16 -4.10
C GLN A 95 -11.94 -16.31 -4.00
N ASP A 96 -11.71 -17.41 -4.74
CA ASP A 96 -12.51 -18.61 -4.64
C ASP A 96 -12.43 -19.26 -3.25
N ARG A 97 -11.24 -19.31 -2.67
CA ARG A 97 -11.04 -19.78 -1.28
C ARG A 97 -11.85 -18.93 -0.29
N MET A 98 -11.74 -17.60 -0.38
CA MET A 98 -12.45 -16.67 0.50
C MET A 98 -13.96 -16.74 0.36
N SER A 99 -14.47 -17.02 -0.83
CA SER A 99 -15.91 -17.20 -1.04
C SER A 99 -16.49 -18.45 -0.37
N ARG A 100 -15.66 -19.47 -0.14
CA ARG A 100 -16.09 -20.76 0.44
C ARG A 100 -15.73 -20.90 1.91
N VAL A 101 -14.78 -20.12 2.40
CA VAL A 101 -14.33 -20.22 3.80
C VAL A 101 -15.50 -19.96 4.75
N CYS A 102 -15.46 -20.62 5.91
CA CYS A 102 -16.53 -20.47 6.92
C CYS A 102 -17.93 -20.81 6.39
N ASN A 103 -18.04 -21.89 5.59
CA ASN A 103 -19.28 -22.30 4.96
C ASN A 103 -19.93 -21.20 4.08
N GLY A 104 -19.13 -20.33 3.46
CA GLY A 104 -19.60 -19.26 2.60
C GLY A 104 -20.12 -18.01 3.34
N GLU A 105 -19.88 -17.89 4.63
CA GLU A 105 -20.32 -16.73 5.44
C GLU A 105 -19.85 -15.40 4.87
N VAL A 106 -18.57 -15.31 4.46
CA VAL A 106 -18.03 -14.08 3.87
C VAL A 106 -18.81 -13.68 2.63
N GLN A 107 -19.05 -14.61 1.72
CA GLN A 107 -19.78 -14.36 0.50
C GLN A 107 -21.25 -14.00 0.77
N ALA A 108 -21.90 -14.66 1.74
CA ALA A 108 -23.27 -14.38 2.11
C ALA A 108 -23.46 -12.96 2.62
N VAL A 109 -22.55 -12.48 3.46
CA VAL A 109 -22.56 -11.09 3.95
C VAL A 109 -22.34 -10.10 2.81
N LEU A 110 -21.35 -10.31 1.94
CA LEU A 110 -21.09 -9.43 0.80
C LEU A 110 -22.28 -9.31 -0.15
N GLN A 111 -23.01 -10.41 -0.40
CA GLN A 111 -24.20 -10.40 -1.25
C GLN A 111 -25.36 -9.56 -0.67
N GLN A 112 -25.44 -9.39 0.64
CA GLN A 112 -26.46 -8.54 1.26
C GLN A 112 -26.24 -7.06 0.93
N PHE A 113 -24.99 -6.62 0.75
CA PHE A 113 -24.65 -5.24 0.41
C PHE A 113 -24.73 -4.93 -1.09
N THR A 114 -24.60 -5.94 -1.96
CA THR A 114 -24.68 -5.74 -3.41
C THR A 114 -26.11 -5.76 -3.94
N ARG A 115 -27.09 -6.18 -3.14
CA ARG A 115 -28.53 -6.24 -3.50
C ARG A 115 -29.33 -5.02 -3.03
N GLY A 116 -28.68 -4.06 -2.39
CA GLY A 116 -29.29 -2.83 -1.87
C GLY A 116 -29.34 -1.67 -2.89
#